data_814beec566d3f086bf944ee5cf10edc3
#
_entry.id   814beec566d3f086bf944ee5cf10edc3
#
_cell.length_a   1.000
_cell.length_b   1.000
_cell.length_c   1.000
_cell.angle_alpha   90.00
_cell.angle_beta   90.00
_cell.angle_gamma   90.00
#
_symmetry.space_group_name_H-M   'P 1'
#
loop_
_entity.id
_entity.type
_entity.pdbx_description
1 polymer ?
#
loop_
_entity_poly.entity_id
_entity_poly.type
_entity_poly.pdbx_seq_one_letter_code
_entity_poly.pdbx_strand_id
1 'polypeptide(L)'
;MMEGVTVHPLKHIVVPKGDIYHALKSTDEGYVGFGEAYFSQIEHGAAKGWKRHNRMTLNLVVPVGAVKFVIYDDREGSPTRGQFEEINLYLIH
;
A
#
# COMPACT_ATOMS: atom_id res chain seq x y z
N MET A 1 -12.24 -9.05 2.80
CA MET A 1 -11.44 -7.84 2.49
C MET A 1 -12.24 -6.95 1.56
N MET A 2 -11.97 -5.64 1.59
CA MET A 2 -12.64 -4.68 0.72
C MET A 2 -12.39 -4.98 -0.76
N GLU A 3 -13.43 -4.80 -1.57
CA GLU A 3 -13.35 -4.99 -3.03
C GLU A 3 -12.28 -4.09 -3.65
N GLY A 4 -11.42 -4.65 -4.44
CA GLY A 4 -10.35 -3.92 -5.12
C GLY A 4 -9.11 -3.62 -4.27
N VAL A 5 -9.07 -4.09 -3.04
CA VAL A 5 -7.93 -3.96 -2.14
C VAL A 5 -7.28 -5.31 -1.98
N THR A 6 -5.99 -5.41 -2.28
CA THR A 6 -5.21 -6.63 -2.12
C THR A 6 -3.94 -6.34 -1.34
N VAL A 7 -3.48 -7.31 -0.57
CA VAL A 7 -2.23 -7.23 0.17
C VAL A 7 -1.33 -8.36 -0.31
N HIS A 8 -0.13 -8.00 -0.77
CA HIS A 8 0.83 -8.95 -1.28
C HIS A 8 2.09 -8.96 -0.42
N PRO A 9 2.56 -10.13 0.03
CA PRO A 9 3.89 -10.22 0.61
C PRO A 9 4.93 -9.93 -0.49
N LEU A 10 5.88 -9.06 -0.18
CA LEU A 10 6.93 -8.70 -1.14
C LEU A 10 8.15 -9.59 -0.93
N LYS A 11 8.85 -9.87 -2.03
CA LYS A 11 10.03 -10.71 -1.99
C LYS A 11 11.15 -10.03 -1.22
N HIS A 12 11.73 -10.78 -0.28
CA HIS A 12 12.87 -10.38 0.53
C HIS A 12 14.01 -11.36 0.26
N ILE A 13 15.13 -10.84 -0.21
CA ILE A 13 16.31 -11.65 -0.53
C ILE A 13 17.40 -11.33 0.47
N VAL A 14 17.81 -12.33 1.23
CA VAL A 14 18.91 -12.19 2.18
C VAL A 14 20.22 -12.33 1.44
N VAL A 15 21.07 -11.32 1.50
CA VAL A 15 22.41 -11.34 0.91
C VAL A 15 23.41 -10.72 1.89
N PRO A 16 24.68 -11.15 1.86
CA PRO A 16 25.72 -10.55 2.68
C PRO A 16 25.84 -9.05 2.40
N LYS A 17 26.06 -8.26 3.43
CA LYS A 17 26.23 -6.81 3.38
C LYS A 17 24.96 -5.99 3.19
N GLY A 18 23.81 -6.61 3.05
CA GLY A 18 22.54 -5.89 2.99
C GLY A 18 21.53 -6.59 2.10
N ASP A 19 20.36 -6.84 2.66
CA ASP A 19 19.29 -7.56 2.00
C ASP A 19 18.62 -6.72 0.91
N ILE A 20 17.95 -7.42 -0.01
CA ILE A 20 17.19 -6.79 -1.08
C ILE A 20 15.70 -6.97 -0.78
N TYR A 21 14.96 -5.87 -0.81
CA TYR A 21 13.52 -5.87 -0.65
C TYR A 21 12.87 -5.43 -1.95
N HIS A 22 12.05 -6.30 -2.53
CA HIS A 22 11.31 -5.95 -3.74
C HIS A 22 10.17 -5.00 -3.41
N ALA A 23 9.86 -4.09 -4.31
CA ALA A 23 8.73 -3.19 -4.17
C ALA A 23 7.66 -3.49 -5.21
N LEU A 24 7.93 -3.24 -6.49
CA LEU A 24 6.95 -3.43 -7.55
C LEU A 24 7.65 -3.75 -8.85
N LYS A 25 7.17 -4.78 -9.54
CA LYS A 25 7.62 -5.13 -10.90
C LYS A 25 6.46 -4.96 -11.87
N SER A 26 6.79 -4.70 -13.13
CA SER A 26 5.77 -4.59 -14.19
C SER A 26 4.98 -5.88 -14.41
N THR A 27 5.48 -7.00 -13.90
CA THR A 27 4.81 -8.30 -13.98
C THR A 27 3.97 -8.61 -12.74
N ASP A 28 3.96 -7.74 -11.74
CA ASP A 28 3.16 -7.94 -10.54
C ASP A 28 1.68 -7.66 -10.83
N GLU A 29 0.80 -8.38 -10.12
CA GLU A 29 -0.64 -8.30 -10.33
C GLU A 29 -1.20 -6.88 -10.17
N GLY A 30 -0.70 -6.12 -9.23
CA GLY A 30 -1.18 -4.75 -8.98
C GLY A 30 -0.64 -3.69 -9.92
N TYR A 31 0.24 -4.06 -10.86
CA TYR A 31 0.84 -3.08 -11.77
C TYR A 31 -0.12 -2.74 -12.91
N VAL A 32 -0.41 -1.46 -13.06
CA VAL A 32 -1.30 -0.95 -14.11
C VAL A 32 -0.63 0.12 -14.98
N GLY A 33 0.68 0.16 -14.99
CA GLY A 33 1.46 1.18 -15.68
C GLY A 33 2.08 2.16 -14.70
N PHE A 34 2.97 2.99 -15.20
CA PHE A 34 3.65 4.01 -14.39
C PHE A 34 2.95 5.36 -14.58
N GLY A 35 2.58 5.98 -13.48
CA GLY A 35 2.12 7.36 -13.49
C GLY A 35 3.07 8.23 -12.68
N GLU A 36 3.18 7.94 -11.39
CA GLU A 36 3.96 8.75 -10.47
C GLU A 36 4.46 7.86 -9.32
N ALA A 37 5.67 8.12 -8.87
CA ALA A 37 6.21 7.47 -7.68
C ALA A 37 6.82 8.52 -6.76
N TYR A 38 6.51 8.47 -5.49
CA TYR A 38 7.08 9.35 -4.49
C TYR A 38 7.14 8.68 -3.12
N PHE A 39 7.98 9.23 -2.26
CA PHE A 39 8.07 8.80 -0.87
C PHE A 39 7.36 9.80 0.02
N SER A 40 6.63 9.28 1.00
CA SER A 40 5.97 10.10 2.00
C SER A 40 6.35 9.60 3.38
N GLN A 41 6.57 10.50 4.29
CA GLN A 41 6.85 10.18 5.68
C GLN A 41 5.66 10.54 6.56
N ILE A 42 5.51 9.79 7.65
CA ILE A 42 4.58 10.15 8.71
C ILE A 42 5.33 10.04 10.04
N GLU A 43 5.22 11.05 10.86
CA GLU A 43 5.84 11.07 12.18
C GLU A 43 5.13 10.11 13.11
N HIS A 44 5.88 9.53 14.03
CA HIS A 44 5.31 8.63 15.04
C HIS A 44 4.18 9.30 15.80
N GLY A 45 3.06 8.62 15.92
CA GLY A 45 1.87 9.13 16.61
C GLY A 45 1.03 10.11 15.80
N ALA A 46 1.47 10.51 14.61
CA ALA A 46 0.71 11.41 13.76
C ALA A 46 -0.29 10.66 12.90
N ALA A 47 -1.34 11.35 12.48
CA ALA A 47 -2.30 10.86 11.50
C ALA A 47 -2.37 11.85 10.33
N LYS A 48 -2.31 11.33 9.12
CA LYS A 48 -2.42 12.12 7.88
C LYS A 48 -3.62 11.60 7.08
N GLY A 49 -4.36 12.48 6.52
CA GLY A 49 -5.50 12.11 5.68
C GLY A 49 -6.60 13.15 5.81
N TRP A 50 -7.74 12.95 5.23
CA TRP A 50 -8.06 11.89 4.28
C TRP A 50 -7.69 12.34 2.88
N LYS A 51 -7.35 11.40 2.00
CA LYS A 51 -7.17 11.66 0.57
C LYS A 51 -8.16 10.81 -0.21
N ARG A 52 -8.82 11.40 -1.17
CA ARG A 52 -9.77 10.71 -2.04
C ARG A 52 -9.15 10.55 -3.43
N HIS A 53 -9.21 9.35 -3.95
CA HIS A 53 -8.74 9.03 -5.30
C HIS A 53 -9.91 8.52 -6.14
N ASN A 54 -10.16 9.18 -7.24
CA ASN A 54 -11.29 8.83 -8.12
C ASN A 54 -10.90 7.97 -9.31
N ARG A 55 -9.62 8.00 -9.72
CA ARG A 55 -9.15 7.33 -10.94
C ARG A 55 -7.85 6.56 -10.75
N MET A 56 -7.13 6.80 -9.69
CA MET A 56 -5.79 6.24 -9.50
C MET A 56 -5.85 4.85 -8.91
N THR A 57 -5.00 3.97 -9.41
CA THR A 57 -4.63 2.75 -8.72
C THR A 57 -3.36 3.05 -7.94
N LEU A 58 -3.36 2.73 -6.66
CA LEU A 58 -2.22 2.95 -5.78
C LEU A 58 -1.54 1.63 -5.43
N ASN A 59 -0.22 1.63 -5.47
CA ASN A 59 0.60 0.57 -4.91
C ASN A 59 1.40 1.18 -3.76
N LEU A 60 1.14 0.72 -2.54
CA LEU A 60 1.72 1.26 -1.33
C LEU A 60 2.74 0.28 -0.76
N VAL A 61 3.95 0.76 -0.49
CA VAL A 61 5.02 -0.04 0.09
C VAL A 61 5.62 0.71 1.27
N VAL A 62 5.83 0.03 2.37
CA VAL A 62 6.45 0.61 3.57
C VAL A 62 7.80 -0.06 3.79
N PRO A 63 8.90 0.54 3.28
CA PRO A 63 10.23 -0.07 3.39
C PRO A 63 10.90 0.17 4.75
N VAL A 64 10.45 1.14 5.52
CA VAL A 64 11.01 1.47 6.83
C VAL A 64 9.88 1.75 7.79
N GLY A 65 9.94 1.10 8.97
CA GLY A 65 8.95 1.30 10.01
C GLY A 65 7.65 0.55 9.79
N ALA A 66 6.58 1.06 10.38
CA ALA A 66 5.25 0.48 10.29
C ALA A 66 4.20 1.59 10.17
N VAL A 67 3.24 1.40 9.30
CA VAL A 67 2.16 2.36 9.06
C VAL A 67 0.83 1.62 9.03
N LYS A 68 -0.14 2.15 9.75
CA LYS A 68 -1.51 1.69 9.65
C LYS A 68 -2.25 2.53 8.62
N PHE A 69 -2.75 1.88 7.58
CA PHE A 69 -3.60 2.51 6.59
C PHE A 69 -5.06 2.21 6.92
N VAL A 70 -5.88 3.24 6.86
CA VAL A 70 -7.34 3.08 6.98
C VAL A 70 -7.94 3.48 5.65
N ILE A 71 -8.67 2.54 5.05
CA ILE A 71 -9.28 2.73 3.74
C ILE A 71 -10.78 2.75 3.92
N TYR A 72 -11.43 3.73 3.31
CA TYR A 72 -12.89 3.83 3.26
C TYR A 72 -13.36 3.68 1.83
N ASP A 73 -14.32 2.80 1.60
CA ASP A 73 -14.89 2.59 0.28
C ASP A 73 -16.10 3.52 0.09
N ASP A 74 -15.94 4.52 -0.76
CA ASP A 74 -16.97 5.49 -1.09
C ASP A 74 -17.42 5.36 -2.57
N ARG A 75 -17.10 4.25 -3.22
CA ARG A 75 -17.42 4.05 -4.65
C ARG A 75 -18.88 3.68 -4.84
N GLU A 76 -19.55 4.35 -5.80
CA GLU A 76 -20.89 3.95 -6.20
C GLU A 76 -20.87 2.56 -6.84
N GLY A 77 -21.86 1.74 -6.47
CA GLY A 77 -22.00 0.40 -7.01
C GLY A 77 -21.02 -0.63 -6.44
N SER A 78 -20.11 -0.23 -5.56
CA SER A 78 -19.21 -1.18 -4.93
C SER A 78 -19.96 -2.08 -3.92
N PRO A 79 -19.70 -3.40 -3.92
CA PRO A 79 -20.31 -4.30 -2.94
C PRO A 79 -19.85 -4.02 -1.51
N THR A 80 -18.75 -3.28 -1.34
CA THR A 80 -18.20 -2.94 -0.01
C THR A 80 -18.34 -1.46 0.33
N ARG A 81 -19.17 -0.72 -0.39
CA ARG A 81 -19.40 0.70 -0.12
C ARG A 81 -19.78 0.95 1.33
N GLY A 82 -19.18 1.96 1.93
CA GLY A 82 -19.43 2.33 3.33
C GLY A 82 -18.59 1.56 4.34
N GLN A 83 -17.76 0.64 3.90
CA GLN A 83 -16.90 -0.14 4.78
C GLN A 83 -15.55 0.53 4.98
N PHE A 84 -14.98 0.31 6.17
CA PHE A 84 -13.61 0.68 6.50
C PHE A 84 -12.76 -0.58 6.55
N GLU A 85 -11.51 -0.46 6.12
CA GLU A 85 -10.52 -1.52 6.20
C GLU A 85 -9.25 -0.96 6.83
N GLU A 86 -8.72 -1.64 7.84
CA GLU A 86 -7.43 -1.30 8.44
C GLU A 86 -6.37 -2.27 7.94
N ILE A 87 -5.27 -1.75 7.43
CA ILE A 87 -4.16 -2.54 6.93
C ILE A 87 -2.88 -2.01 7.56
N ASN A 88 -2.15 -2.89 8.24
CA ASN A 88 -0.85 -2.55 8.81
C ASN A 88 0.24 -3.04 7.87
N LEU A 89 1.03 -2.10 7.34
CA LEU A 89 2.17 -2.41 6.49
C LEU A 89 3.46 -2.12 7.25
N TYR A 90 4.38 -3.05 7.18
CA TYR A 90 5.66 -2.94 7.87
C TYR A 90 6.68 -3.87 7.23
N LEU A 91 7.95 -3.57 7.49
CA LEU A 91 9.04 -4.42 7.06
C LEU A 91 9.18 -5.60 8.02
N ILE A 92 9.16 -6.82 7.50
CA ILE A 92 9.41 -8.04 8.27
C ILE A 92 10.84 -8.50 8.01
N HIS A 93 11.55 -8.77 9.09
CA HIS A 93 12.92 -9.29 9.03
C HIS A 93 12.94 -10.81 9.19
#